data_587d8a44b787ad0ebcd9047622bd394a
#
_entry.id   587d8a44b787ad0ebcd9047622bd394a
#
_cell.length_a   1.000
_cell.length_b   1.000
_cell.length_c   1.000
_cell.angle_alpha   90.00
_cell.angle_beta   90.00
_cell.angle_gamma   90.00
#
_symmetry.space_group_name_H-M   'P 1'
#
loop_
_entity.id
_entity.type
_entity.pdbx_description
1 polymer ?
#
loop_
_entity_poly.entity_id
_entity_poly.type
_entity_poly.pdbx_seq_one_letter_code
_entity_poly.pdbx_strand_id
1 'polypeptide(L)'
;SILCSAVFAEHHDILHLPGNDNSVSAKTIVLVSGDEEYRSEECMPMLAKILSQKHGFECKVLFSWDSEGKYIDPNNQKGVRGWYHLNGADLLIIGTRFRQPTHEDAKHITNFLNAGKPVIGIRTSTHAFTGGGNFGGKIKYGEFGPLIMGEGWVNHHGKHKKEGARGIIEVSNAAHPILKGVTDVFAPSDVYGIRRLTEQDTILMRAAVTESLAPDSAFVDEKNEPMQPFAWLHPYQAPNGNEGTTFCTTAGSSVDFVSEDLRRMVVNAAYFLTGRSVPAHADVAYIDPFYPSFFGFIRDENHWPSLGMQPQDYGLGKSPIAPEPKGSPEWKYRDFPPKK
;
A
#
# COMPACT_ATOMS: atom_id res chain seq x y z
N SER A 1 45.24 -3.00 19.82
CA SER A 1 44.16 -2.95 18.78
C SER A 1 42.83 -3.05 19.51
N ILE A 2 42.18 -1.91 19.71
CA ILE A 2 40.79 -1.88 20.20
C ILE A 2 39.92 -1.96 18.94
N LEU A 3 39.31 -3.12 18.72
CA LEU A 3 38.23 -3.29 17.74
C LEU A 3 37.03 -2.51 18.25
N CYS A 4 36.78 -1.35 17.66
CA CYS A 4 35.57 -0.60 17.84
C CYS A 4 34.45 -1.35 17.05
N SER A 5 33.72 -2.23 17.71
CA SER A 5 32.48 -2.81 17.20
C SER A 5 31.49 -1.65 17.09
N ALA A 6 31.27 -1.18 15.87
CA ALA A 6 30.14 -0.29 15.60
C ALA A 6 28.87 -1.09 15.92
N VAL A 7 28.30 -0.84 17.08
CA VAL A 7 26.93 -1.27 17.41
C VAL A 7 26.04 -0.45 16.50
N PHE A 8 25.60 -1.03 15.40
CA PHE A 8 24.48 -0.50 14.62
C PHE A 8 23.30 -0.49 15.59
N ALA A 9 22.81 0.69 15.95
CA ALA A 9 21.58 0.82 16.70
C ALA A 9 20.49 0.07 15.90
N GLU A 10 19.96 -1.00 16.48
CA GLU A 10 18.79 -1.66 15.91
C GLU A 10 17.70 -0.60 15.76
N HIS A 11 17.21 -0.40 14.53
CA HIS A 11 16.13 0.54 14.25
C HIS A 11 14.83 -0.05 14.78
N HIS A 12 14.57 0.11 16.07
CA HIS A 12 13.37 -0.43 16.72
C HIS A 12 12.06 0.18 16.18
N ASP A 13 12.13 1.36 15.55
CA ASP A 13 10.95 2.11 15.07
C ASP A 13 10.40 1.62 13.73
N ILE A 14 11.11 0.76 13.02
CA ILE A 14 10.72 0.23 11.69
C ILE A 14 10.95 -1.28 11.61
N LEU A 15 10.31 -1.93 10.65
CA LEU A 15 10.70 -3.27 10.23
C LEU A 15 11.66 -3.16 9.05
N HIS A 16 12.90 -3.61 9.24
CA HIS A 16 13.91 -3.66 8.19
C HIS A 16 14.09 -5.10 7.71
N LEU A 17 13.91 -5.33 6.42
CA LEU A 17 14.07 -6.63 5.77
C LEU A 17 15.12 -6.49 4.66
N PRO A 18 16.36 -6.96 4.88
CA PRO A 18 17.38 -6.98 3.85
C PRO A 18 16.95 -7.83 2.65
N GLY A 19 17.33 -7.41 1.45
CA GLY A 19 17.12 -8.20 0.24
C GLY A 19 17.92 -9.52 0.29
N ASN A 20 17.30 -10.58 -0.13
CA ASN A 20 17.92 -11.93 -0.13
C ASN A 20 18.84 -12.18 -1.35
N ASP A 21 19.17 -11.17 -2.12
CA ASP A 21 20.04 -11.27 -3.29
C ASP A 21 21.25 -10.35 -3.14
N ASN A 22 22.41 -10.94 -2.86
CA ASN A 22 23.68 -10.23 -2.74
C ASN A 22 24.34 -9.93 -4.11
N SER A 23 23.75 -10.36 -5.23
CA SER A 23 24.36 -10.28 -6.57
C SER A 23 24.10 -8.96 -7.30
N VAL A 24 23.17 -8.14 -6.81
CA VAL A 24 22.80 -6.86 -7.41
C VAL A 24 22.77 -5.78 -6.33
N SER A 25 23.19 -4.56 -6.65
CA SER A 25 22.93 -3.39 -5.81
C SER A 25 21.41 -3.36 -5.50
N ALA A 26 21.03 -3.78 -4.30
CA ALA A 26 19.64 -3.92 -3.91
C ALA A 26 18.96 -2.56 -4.00
N LYS A 27 17.86 -2.48 -4.76
CA LYS A 27 16.98 -1.32 -4.75
C LYS A 27 16.25 -1.25 -3.41
N THR A 28 16.21 -0.09 -2.82
CA THR A 28 15.56 0.15 -1.51
C THR A 28 14.13 0.62 -1.69
N ILE A 29 13.20 -0.09 -1.07
CA ILE A 29 11.78 0.25 -1.03
C ILE A 29 11.41 0.65 0.40
N VAL A 30 10.81 1.83 0.55
CA VAL A 30 10.16 2.23 1.79
C VAL A 30 8.67 1.99 1.65
N LEU A 31 8.10 1.18 2.55
CA LEU A 31 6.66 0.91 2.62
C LEU A 31 6.09 1.64 3.84
N VAL A 32 5.02 2.41 3.66
CA VAL A 32 4.46 3.22 4.75
C VAL A 32 3.04 2.76 5.08
N SER A 33 2.88 2.31 6.33
CA SER A 33 1.60 1.98 6.93
C SER A 33 1.11 3.12 7.82
N GLY A 34 -0.14 3.53 7.64
CA GLY A 34 -0.76 4.58 8.42
C GLY A 34 -2.23 4.73 8.05
N ASP A 35 -3.02 3.68 8.24
CA ASP A 35 -4.42 3.64 7.86
C ASP A 35 -5.23 2.96 8.98
N GLU A 36 -6.10 3.72 9.62
CA GLU A 36 -6.91 3.25 10.73
C GLU A 36 -8.12 2.41 10.30
N GLU A 37 -8.37 2.28 8.99
CA GLU A 37 -9.53 1.53 8.47
C GLU A 37 -9.12 0.26 7.73
N TYR A 38 -8.15 0.34 6.80
CA TYR A 38 -7.87 -0.73 5.83
C TYR A 38 -6.71 -1.65 6.22
N ARG A 39 -6.23 -1.57 7.45
CA ARG A 39 -5.25 -2.53 8.03
C ARG A 39 -3.90 -2.56 7.30
N SER A 40 -3.39 -1.40 6.88
CA SER A 40 -2.11 -1.34 6.19
C SER A 40 -0.93 -1.87 7.03
N GLU A 41 -1.04 -1.88 8.37
CA GLU A 41 -0.06 -2.48 9.28
C GLU A 41 0.09 -4.00 9.10
N GLU A 42 -0.90 -4.65 8.49
CA GLU A 42 -0.86 -6.09 8.18
C GLU A 42 -0.28 -6.34 6.77
N CYS A 43 -0.77 -5.63 5.75
CA CYS A 43 -0.39 -5.89 4.37
C CYS A 43 0.99 -5.33 3.98
N MET A 44 1.44 -4.20 4.55
CA MET A 44 2.75 -3.65 4.21
C MET A 44 3.91 -4.56 4.62
N PRO A 45 3.95 -5.15 5.82
CA PRO A 45 4.96 -6.14 6.17
C PRO A 45 4.89 -7.40 5.31
N MET A 46 3.70 -7.88 4.97
CA MET A 46 3.51 -9.03 4.09
C MET A 46 4.11 -8.78 2.72
N LEU A 47 3.82 -7.64 2.09
CA LEU A 47 4.41 -7.23 0.80
C LEU A 47 5.93 -7.07 0.91
N ALA A 48 6.43 -6.46 1.99
CA ALA A 48 7.86 -6.29 2.22
C ALA A 48 8.59 -7.63 2.32
N LYS A 49 8.01 -8.64 2.96
CA LYS A 49 8.56 -10.00 3.00
C LYS A 49 8.68 -10.61 1.60
N ILE A 50 7.64 -10.51 0.79
CA ILE A 50 7.66 -11.01 -0.60
C ILE A 50 8.73 -10.28 -1.41
N LEU A 51 8.72 -8.94 -1.38
CA LEU A 51 9.67 -8.12 -2.12
C LEU A 51 11.12 -8.36 -1.72
N SER A 52 11.39 -8.54 -0.43
CA SER A 52 12.75 -8.78 0.06
C SER A 52 13.22 -10.20 -0.15
N GLN A 53 12.43 -11.19 0.24
CA GLN A 53 12.88 -12.59 0.28
C GLN A 53 12.78 -13.30 -1.08
N LYS A 54 11.87 -12.89 -1.96
CA LYS A 54 11.71 -13.49 -3.30
C LYS A 54 12.28 -12.65 -4.43
N HIS A 55 12.40 -11.33 -4.22
CA HIS A 55 12.74 -10.41 -5.29
C HIS A 55 13.98 -9.54 -5.02
N GLY A 56 14.63 -9.72 -3.86
CA GLY A 56 15.92 -9.11 -3.55
C GLY A 56 15.90 -7.61 -3.30
N PHE A 57 14.73 -7.00 -3.06
CA PHE A 57 14.64 -5.60 -2.66
C PHE A 57 15.02 -5.44 -1.18
N GLU A 58 15.73 -4.38 -0.84
CA GLU A 58 15.84 -3.95 0.55
C GLU A 58 14.55 -3.24 0.94
N CYS A 59 13.84 -3.72 1.98
CA CYS A 59 12.56 -3.18 2.38
C CYS A 59 12.61 -2.58 3.79
N LYS A 60 12.05 -1.38 3.95
CA LYS A 60 11.88 -0.70 5.23
C LYS A 60 10.41 -0.35 5.40
N VAL A 61 9.76 -0.94 6.41
CA VAL A 61 8.34 -0.69 6.70
C VAL A 61 8.23 0.30 7.86
N LEU A 62 7.58 1.43 7.59
CA LEU A 62 7.26 2.47 8.54
C LEU A 62 5.85 2.25 9.07
N PHE A 63 5.65 2.50 10.35
CA PHE A 63 4.36 2.35 11.03
C PHE A 63 3.90 3.65 11.67
N SER A 64 2.60 3.75 11.90
CA SER A 64 2.02 4.76 12.79
C SER A 64 2.13 4.28 14.23
N TRP A 65 2.67 5.12 15.09
CA TRP A 65 2.91 4.86 16.50
C TRP A 65 1.94 5.64 17.38
N ASP A 66 1.71 5.18 18.59
CA ASP A 66 1.07 5.99 19.61
C ASP A 66 1.89 7.25 19.91
N SER A 67 1.31 8.21 20.63
CA SER A 67 1.95 9.50 20.89
C SER A 67 3.26 9.39 21.68
N GLU A 68 3.42 8.34 22.48
CA GLU A 68 4.62 8.11 23.30
C GLU A 68 5.64 7.18 22.62
N GLY A 69 5.28 6.55 21.49
CA GLY A 69 6.14 5.61 20.77
C GLY A 69 6.30 4.26 21.43
N LYS A 70 5.27 3.81 22.11
CA LYS A 70 5.29 2.55 22.85
C LYS A 70 4.79 1.35 22.05
N TYR A 71 3.84 1.58 21.12
CA TYR A 71 3.23 0.52 20.29
C TYR A 71 2.73 1.10 18.98
N ILE A 72 2.47 0.22 18.02
CA ILE A 72 1.86 0.59 16.73
C ILE A 72 0.40 0.95 16.98
N ASP A 73 0.04 2.18 16.60
CA ASP A 73 -1.32 2.72 16.69
C ASP A 73 -1.76 3.33 15.35
N PRO A 74 -2.50 2.59 14.53
CA PRO A 74 -3.03 3.11 13.28
C PRO A 74 -4.00 4.30 13.44
N ASN A 75 -4.60 4.48 14.62
CA ASN A 75 -5.51 5.61 14.88
C ASN A 75 -4.78 6.95 15.03
N ASN A 76 -3.48 6.95 15.31
CA ASN A 76 -2.72 8.18 15.46
C ASN A 76 -2.33 8.76 14.09
N GLN A 77 -3.07 9.75 13.61
CA GLN A 77 -2.82 10.40 12.32
C GLN A 77 -1.47 11.13 12.22
N LYS A 78 -0.82 11.41 13.34
CA LYS A 78 0.50 12.05 13.43
C LYS A 78 1.62 11.08 13.76
N GLY A 79 1.29 9.78 13.88
CA GLY A 79 2.16 8.76 14.45
C GLY A 79 3.20 8.16 13.52
N VAL A 80 3.13 8.38 12.21
CA VAL A 80 4.10 7.75 11.29
C VAL A 80 5.50 8.27 11.55
N ARG A 81 6.43 7.35 11.85
CA ARG A 81 7.83 7.62 12.14
C ARG A 81 8.75 7.05 11.07
N GLY A 82 9.94 7.63 10.96
CA GLY A 82 10.97 7.09 10.07
C GLY A 82 10.95 7.63 8.64
N TRP A 83 10.23 8.71 8.35
CA TRP A 83 10.17 9.31 7.01
C TRP A 83 11.56 9.64 6.42
N TYR A 84 12.58 9.85 7.26
CA TYR A 84 13.97 10.07 6.83
C TYR A 84 14.55 8.87 6.06
N HIS A 85 13.97 7.67 6.18
CA HIS A 85 14.37 6.50 5.38
C HIS A 85 14.06 6.66 3.88
N LEU A 86 13.24 7.64 3.50
CA LEU A 86 13.10 8.02 2.09
C LEU A 86 14.38 8.59 1.49
N ASN A 87 15.30 9.10 2.32
CA ASN A 87 16.59 9.53 1.85
C ASN A 87 17.38 8.31 1.32
N GLY A 88 17.62 8.30 0.01
CA GLY A 88 18.29 7.17 -0.65
C GLY A 88 17.36 6.01 -1.07
N ALA A 89 16.05 6.06 -0.79
CA ALA A 89 15.11 5.09 -1.31
C ALA A 89 14.91 5.21 -2.84
N ASP A 90 14.64 4.09 -3.49
CA ASP A 90 14.36 4.02 -4.93
C ASP A 90 12.87 4.03 -5.23
N LEU A 91 12.04 3.60 -4.29
CA LEU A 91 10.60 3.49 -4.43
C LEU A 91 9.91 3.71 -3.09
N LEU A 92 8.78 4.42 -3.11
CA LEU A 92 7.84 4.53 -2.00
C LEU A 92 6.58 3.70 -2.32
N ILE A 93 6.18 2.80 -1.41
CA ILE A 93 4.85 2.18 -1.40
C ILE A 93 4.07 2.77 -0.23
N ILE A 94 2.94 3.42 -0.51
CA ILE A 94 2.19 4.15 0.50
C ILE A 94 0.76 3.62 0.64
N GLY A 95 0.37 3.26 1.87
CA GLY A 95 -1.00 2.89 2.26
C GLY A 95 -1.38 3.68 3.51
N THR A 96 -1.60 4.98 3.34
CA THR A 96 -1.94 5.89 4.43
C THR A 96 -3.28 6.57 4.17
N ARG A 97 -3.93 6.99 5.25
CA ARG A 97 -5.21 7.68 5.25
C ARG A 97 -5.16 8.89 6.16
N PHE A 98 -5.31 10.10 5.58
CA PHE A 98 -5.35 11.38 6.29
C PHE A 98 -4.22 11.59 7.31
N ARG A 99 -2.98 11.18 6.96
CA ARG A 99 -1.83 11.39 7.85
C ARG A 99 -1.43 12.87 7.87
N GLN A 100 -0.85 13.28 8.99
CA GLN A 100 -0.41 14.66 9.24
C GLN A 100 1.07 14.63 9.62
N PRO A 101 2.00 14.50 8.65
CA PRO A 101 3.42 14.53 8.95
C PRO A 101 3.82 15.89 9.54
N THR A 102 4.85 15.88 10.36
CA THR A 102 5.48 17.13 10.82
C THR A 102 6.11 17.86 9.64
N HIS A 103 6.45 19.14 9.83
CA HIS A 103 7.16 19.89 8.79
C HIS A 103 8.51 19.25 8.43
N GLU A 104 9.20 18.67 9.42
CA GLU A 104 10.47 17.98 9.19
C GLU A 104 10.27 16.68 8.39
N ASP A 105 9.28 15.86 8.75
CA ASP A 105 8.95 14.65 8.00
C ASP A 105 8.52 14.96 6.56
N ALA A 106 7.75 16.02 6.38
CA ALA A 106 7.31 16.47 5.05
C ALA A 106 8.49 16.84 4.14
N LYS A 107 9.61 17.34 4.67
CA LYS A 107 10.82 17.61 3.88
C LYS A 107 11.39 16.35 3.25
N HIS A 108 11.38 15.21 3.96
CA HIS A 108 11.85 13.95 3.42
C HIS A 108 10.97 13.48 2.25
N ILE A 109 9.65 13.62 2.39
CA ILE A 109 8.70 13.32 1.31
C ILE A 109 8.94 14.26 0.13
N THR A 110 9.07 15.55 0.38
CA THR A 110 9.36 16.57 -0.65
C THR A 110 10.65 16.27 -1.40
N ASN A 111 11.73 15.95 -0.69
CA ASN A 111 13.02 15.63 -1.32
C ASN A 111 12.92 14.37 -2.19
N PHE A 112 12.17 13.36 -1.73
CA PHE A 112 11.93 12.14 -2.49
C PHE A 112 11.18 12.45 -3.81
N LEU A 113 10.10 13.22 -3.74
CA LEU A 113 9.34 13.64 -4.92
C LEU A 113 10.19 14.53 -5.85
N ASN A 114 10.95 15.48 -5.30
CA ASN A 114 11.82 16.38 -6.06
C ASN A 114 12.93 15.64 -6.80
N ALA A 115 13.31 14.45 -6.34
CA ALA A 115 14.24 13.57 -7.06
C ALA A 115 13.54 12.77 -8.19
N GLY A 116 12.26 12.99 -8.45
CA GLY A 116 11.49 12.27 -9.48
C GLY A 116 11.30 10.78 -9.16
N LYS A 117 11.41 10.40 -7.90
CA LYS A 117 11.34 8.99 -7.49
C LYS A 117 9.91 8.45 -7.59
N PRO A 118 9.75 7.18 -8.00
CA PRO A 118 8.43 6.58 -8.21
C PRO A 118 7.68 6.28 -6.91
N VAL A 119 6.36 6.26 -7.03
CA VAL A 119 5.45 5.95 -5.93
C VAL A 119 4.47 4.84 -6.34
N ILE A 120 4.19 3.91 -5.45
CA ILE A 120 3.06 3.00 -5.52
C ILE A 120 2.05 3.41 -4.45
N GLY A 121 0.84 3.78 -4.86
CA GLY A 121 -0.25 4.09 -3.96
C GLY A 121 -1.29 2.97 -3.92
N ILE A 122 -1.70 2.58 -2.73
CA ILE A 122 -2.77 1.59 -2.54
C ILE A 122 -3.94 2.18 -1.78
N ARG A 123 -5.13 1.77 -2.10
CA ARG A 123 -6.42 2.10 -1.46
C ARG A 123 -6.55 3.60 -1.13
N THR A 124 -6.33 3.97 0.12
CA THR A 124 -6.50 5.31 0.66
C THR A 124 -5.40 6.31 0.28
N SER A 125 -4.41 5.89 -0.50
CA SER A 125 -3.34 6.78 -0.97
C SER A 125 -3.84 7.98 -1.78
N THR A 126 -5.04 7.91 -2.37
CA THR A 126 -5.74 9.04 -3.00
C THR A 126 -6.10 10.15 -2.01
N HIS A 127 -6.12 9.86 -0.72
CA HIS A 127 -6.31 10.81 0.39
C HIS A 127 -5.35 10.52 1.54
N ALA A 128 -4.08 10.27 1.18
CA ALA A 128 -3.03 9.85 2.09
C ALA A 128 -2.79 10.85 3.24
N PHE A 129 -2.89 12.15 2.95
CA PHE A 129 -2.53 13.21 3.88
C PHE A 129 -3.65 14.23 4.05
N THR A 130 -3.62 14.93 5.18
CA THR A 130 -4.56 16.01 5.53
C THR A 130 -3.88 17.06 6.41
N GLY A 131 -4.58 18.17 6.67
CA GLY A 131 -4.10 19.25 7.52
C GLY A 131 -3.53 20.42 6.74
N GLY A 132 -2.99 21.42 7.47
CA GLY A 132 -2.51 22.68 6.91
C GLY A 132 -1.08 22.66 6.33
N GLY A 133 -0.45 21.48 6.25
CA GLY A 133 0.92 21.37 5.78
C GLY A 133 1.06 21.41 4.25
N ASN A 134 2.30 21.53 3.79
CA ASN A 134 2.64 21.67 2.39
C ASN A 134 3.95 20.91 2.10
N PHE A 135 3.98 20.16 0.99
CA PHE A 135 5.18 19.50 0.47
C PHE A 135 6.01 20.41 -0.45
N GLY A 136 5.58 21.65 -0.68
CA GLY A 136 6.21 22.61 -1.59
C GLY A 136 5.39 22.85 -2.86
N GLY A 137 5.62 23.99 -3.50
CA GLY A 137 4.89 24.40 -4.70
C GLY A 137 3.37 24.42 -4.48
N LYS A 138 2.64 23.74 -5.34
CA LYS A 138 1.18 23.63 -5.27
C LYS A 138 0.71 22.44 -4.41
N ILE A 139 1.63 21.60 -3.92
CA ILE A 139 1.30 20.32 -3.29
C ILE A 139 1.09 20.51 -1.78
N LYS A 140 -0.08 20.98 -1.38
CA LYS A 140 -0.54 20.92 0.00
C LYS A 140 -0.78 19.46 0.39
N TYR A 141 -0.84 19.14 1.68
CA TYR A 141 -1.11 17.77 2.13
C TYR A 141 -2.36 17.16 1.48
N GLY A 142 -3.48 17.90 1.44
CA GLY A 142 -4.70 17.43 0.78
C GLY A 142 -4.62 17.32 -0.75
N GLU A 143 -3.61 17.93 -1.38
CA GLU A 143 -3.40 17.87 -2.84
C GLU A 143 -2.47 16.73 -3.26
N PHE A 144 -1.91 15.97 -2.32
CA PHE A 144 -1.06 14.82 -2.64
C PHE A 144 -1.78 13.79 -3.51
N GLY A 145 -3.02 13.42 -3.13
CA GLY A 145 -3.83 12.51 -3.94
C GLY A 145 -4.04 13.03 -5.36
N PRO A 146 -4.71 14.19 -5.56
CA PRO A 146 -4.96 14.74 -6.88
C PRO A 146 -3.71 14.94 -7.74
N LEU A 147 -2.59 15.38 -7.17
CA LEU A 147 -1.41 15.79 -7.94
C LEU A 147 -0.33 14.70 -8.06
N ILE A 148 -0.25 13.79 -7.11
CA ILE A 148 0.78 12.72 -7.12
C ILE A 148 0.17 11.36 -7.47
N MET A 149 -1.05 11.06 -7.02
CA MET A 149 -1.73 9.79 -7.32
C MET A 149 -2.59 9.85 -8.59
N GLY A 150 -2.94 11.06 -9.06
CA GLY A 150 -3.86 11.30 -10.16
C GLY A 150 -5.32 11.41 -9.73
N GLU A 151 -5.65 11.08 -8.49
CA GLU A 151 -7.01 11.16 -7.96
C GLU A 151 -7.02 11.49 -6.47
N GLY A 152 -8.07 12.19 -6.03
CA GLY A 152 -8.39 12.43 -4.63
C GLY A 152 -9.49 11.49 -4.13
N TRP A 153 -9.94 11.71 -2.90
CA TRP A 153 -11.12 11.03 -2.39
C TRP A 153 -12.37 11.58 -3.06
N VAL A 154 -13.13 10.72 -3.72
CA VAL A 154 -14.40 11.07 -4.36
C VAL A 154 -15.58 10.50 -3.58
N ASN A 155 -15.76 9.18 -3.64
CA ASN A 155 -16.82 8.47 -2.92
C ASN A 155 -16.60 6.94 -3.00
N HIS A 156 -17.38 6.21 -2.25
CA HIS A 156 -17.63 4.80 -2.49
C HIS A 156 -18.60 4.65 -3.69
N HIS A 157 -18.13 4.13 -4.80
CA HIS A 157 -18.97 3.83 -5.97
C HIS A 157 -19.72 2.50 -5.76
N GLY A 158 -19.06 1.49 -5.20
CA GLY A 158 -19.69 0.29 -4.68
C GLY A 158 -20.26 0.49 -3.27
N LYS A 159 -21.13 -0.41 -2.82
CA LYS A 159 -21.62 -0.42 -1.44
C LYS A 159 -20.57 -0.96 -0.49
N HIS A 160 -20.10 -0.07 0.38
CA HIS A 160 -19.07 -0.39 1.38
C HIS A 160 -19.44 -1.62 2.24
N LYS A 161 -18.51 -2.58 2.36
CA LYS A 161 -18.66 -3.85 3.09
C LYS A 161 -19.77 -4.79 2.57
N LYS A 162 -20.29 -4.55 1.39
CA LYS A 162 -21.34 -5.37 0.77
C LYS A 162 -21.02 -5.77 -0.64
N GLU A 163 -20.43 -4.88 -1.44
CA GLU A 163 -20.07 -5.08 -2.83
C GLU A 163 -18.56 -5.10 -2.96
N GLY A 164 -18.03 -6.06 -3.72
CA GLY A 164 -16.61 -6.18 -4.01
C GLY A 164 -16.23 -5.57 -5.35
N ALA A 165 -14.98 -5.75 -5.73
CA ALA A 165 -14.39 -5.25 -6.98
C ALA A 165 -13.70 -6.38 -7.74
N ARG A 166 -14.19 -6.70 -8.94
CA ARG A 166 -13.51 -7.59 -9.90
C ARG A 166 -12.63 -6.74 -10.82
N GLY A 167 -11.34 -7.05 -10.88
CA GLY A 167 -10.42 -6.42 -11.82
C GLY A 167 -10.64 -6.91 -13.24
N ILE A 168 -10.81 -5.97 -14.15
CA ILE A 168 -10.95 -6.21 -15.61
C ILE A 168 -9.79 -5.50 -16.31
N ILE A 169 -8.93 -6.26 -16.96
CA ILE A 169 -7.77 -5.70 -17.68
C ILE A 169 -8.26 -4.75 -18.79
N GLU A 170 -7.68 -3.56 -18.84
CA GLU A 170 -7.90 -2.62 -19.95
C GLU A 170 -7.25 -3.18 -21.23
N VAL A 171 -8.07 -3.51 -22.20
CA VAL A 171 -7.65 -4.26 -23.41
C VAL A 171 -6.53 -3.55 -24.16
N SER A 172 -6.60 -2.22 -24.28
CA SER A 172 -5.58 -1.41 -24.96
C SER A 172 -4.20 -1.49 -24.30
N ASN A 173 -4.14 -1.85 -23.02
CA ASN A 173 -2.92 -1.90 -22.22
C ASN A 173 -2.59 -3.32 -21.71
N ALA A 174 -3.24 -4.36 -22.26
CA ALA A 174 -3.09 -5.74 -21.78
C ALA A 174 -1.65 -6.28 -21.86
N ALA A 175 -0.83 -5.75 -22.76
CA ALA A 175 0.59 -6.14 -22.90
C ALA A 175 1.54 -5.38 -21.95
N HIS A 176 1.02 -4.48 -21.11
CA HIS A 176 1.87 -3.68 -20.22
C HIS A 176 2.63 -4.57 -19.24
N PRO A 177 3.94 -4.32 -18.99
CA PRO A 177 4.77 -5.18 -18.12
C PRO A 177 4.19 -5.41 -16.72
N ILE A 178 3.51 -4.42 -16.12
CA ILE A 178 2.88 -4.55 -14.80
C ILE A 178 1.80 -5.65 -14.79
N LEU A 179 1.20 -5.97 -15.94
CA LEU A 179 0.15 -6.99 -16.05
C LEU A 179 0.68 -8.39 -16.39
N LYS A 180 2.00 -8.60 -16.44
CA LYS A 180 2.56 -9.93 -16.68
C LYS A 180 2.12 -10.94 -15.63
N GLY A 181 1.49 -12.03 -16.06
CA GLY A 181 0.97 -13.09 -15.19
C GLY A 181 -0.23 -12.69 -14.33
N VAL A 182 -0.81 -11.51 -14.56
CA VAL A 182 -2.02 -11.04 -13.88
C VAL A 182 -3.24 -11.41 -14.71
N THR A 183 -4.15 -12.21 -14.15
CA THR A 183 -5.34 -12.71 -14.84
C THR A 183 -6.62 -12.60 -14.02
N ASP A 184 -6.51 -12.70 -12.69
CA ASP A 184 -7.65 -12.79 -11.78
C ASP A 184 -7.43 -11.95 -10.53
N VAL A 185 -7.89 -10.71 -10.55
CA VAL A 185 -7.86 -9.81 -9.39
C VAL A 185 -9.27 -9.68 -8.84
N PHE A 186 -9.42 -9.95 -7.55
CA PHE A 186 -10.64 -9.67 -6.80
C PHE A 186 -10.30 -8.99 -5.48
N ALA A 187 -11.02 -7.93 -5.14
CA ALA A 187 -10.90 -7.21 -3.88
C ALA A 187 -12.26 -7.17 -3.17
N PRO A 188 -12.36 -7.64 -1.90
CA PRO A 188 -13.56 -7.45 -1.09
C PRO A 188 -13.80 -5.99 -0.69
N SER A 189 -12.83 -5.11 -0.84
CA SER A 189 -13.05 -3.68 -0.70
C SER A 189 -13.82 -3.13 -1.91
N ASP A 190 -14.74 -2.22 -1.65
CA ASP A 190 -15.61 -1.65 -2.67
C ASP A 190 -14.86 -0.75 -3.64
N VAL A 191 -15.46 -0.59 -4.82
CA VAL A 191 -14.93 0.29 -5.89
C VAL A 191 -15.03 1.75 -5.49
N TYR A 192 -13.95 2.50 -5.67
CA TYR A 192 -13.93 3.97 -5.53
C TYR A 192 -14.37 4.67 -6.81
N GLY A 193 -15.05 5.80 -6.67
CA GLY A 193 -15.30 6.72 -7.78
C GLY A 193 -14.01 7.43 -8.20
N ILE A 194 -13.76 7.49 -9.52
CA ILE A 194 -12.59 8.13 -10.13
C ILE A 194 -13.07 9.14 -11.15
N ARG A 195 -12.55 10.38 -11.11
CA ARG A 195 -13.03 11.49 -11.94
C ARG A 195 -11.95 12.35 -12.57
N ARG A 196 -10.68 12.23 -12.11
CA ARG A 196 -9.61 13.19 -12.49
C ARG A 196 -8.64 12.66 -13.53
N LEU A 197 -8.62 11.35 -13.81
CA LEU A 197 -7.70 10.79 -14.78
C LEU A 197 -7.92 11.40 -16.17
N THR A 198 -6.82 11.63 -16.88
CA THR A 198 -6.79 12.27 -18.19
C THR A 198 -6.12 11.34 -19.22
N GLU A 199 -5.94 11.81 -20.44
CA GLU A 199 -5.20 11.10 -21.50
C GLU A 199 -3.71 10.88 -21.18
N GLN A 200 -3.17 11.59 -20.18
CA GLN A 200 -1.80 11.38 -19.70
C GLN A 200 -1.69 10.14 -18.79
N ASP A 201 -2.80 9.67 -18.25
CA ASP A 201 -2.86 8.52 -17.38
C ASP A 201 -3.00 7.23 -18.18
N THR A 202 -2.28 6.18 -17.79
CA THR A 202 -2.37 4.88 -18.41
C THR A 202 -3.21 3.97 -17.53
N ILE A 203 -4.48 3.76 -17.88
CA ILE A 203 -5.35 2.83 -17.15
C ILE A 203 -4.93 1.41 -17.52
N LEU A 204 -4.58 0.60 -16.51
CA LEU A 204 -4.18 -0.81 -16.67
C LEU A 204 -5.34 -1.76 -16.39
N MET A 205 -6.19 -1.41 -15.43
CA MET A 205 -7.30 -2.25 -14.98
C MET A 205 -8.49 -1.40 -14.60
N ARG A 206 -9.70 -1.89 -14.89
CA ARG A 206 -10.96 -1.32 -14.43
C ARG A 206 -11.57 -2.21 -13.36
N ALA A 207 -12.45 -1.67 -12.54
CA ALA A 207 -13.16 -2.39 -11.49
C ALA A 207 -14.61 -2.60 -11.90
N ALA A 208 -15.02 -3.86 -12.02
CA ALA A 208 -16.43 -4.22 -12.04
C ALA A 208 -16.94 -4.38 -10.61
N VAL A 209 -18.00 -3.66 -10.25
CA VAL A 209 -18.70 -3.82 -8.98
C VAL A 209 -19.42 -5.17 -8.98
N THR A 210 -19.24 -5.95 -7.92
CA THR A 210 -19.89 -7.25 -7.73
C THR A 210 -21.00 -7.17 -6.70
N GLU A 211 -22.05 -8.01 -6.82
CA GLU A 211 -23.23 -8.00 -5.94
C GLU A 211 -22.90 -8.36 -4.48
N SER A 212 -21.80 -9.06 -4.26
CA SER A 212 -21.38 -9.50 -2.94
C SER A 212 -19.85 -9.51 -2.81
N LEU A 213 -19.36 -9.92 -1.64
CA LEU A 213 -17.94 -10.06 -1.34
C LEU A 213 -17.34 -11.40 -1.80
N ALA A 214 -18.12 -12.23 -2.50
CA ALA A 214 -17.64 -13.49 -3.05
C ALA A 214 -16.99 -13.27 -4.42
N PRO A 215 -15.84 -13.91 -4.71
CA PRO A 215 -15.13 -13.73 -5.98
C PRO A 215 -15.92 -14.19 -7.22
N ASP A 216 -16.84 -15.12 -7.06
CA ASP A 216 -17.72 -15.68 -8.09
C ASP A 216 -19.07 -14.95 -8.21
N SER A 217 -19.23 -13.84 -7.51
CA SER A 217 -20.44 -13.02 -7.51
C SER A 217 -20.68 -12.38 -8.88
N ALA A 218 -21.97 -12.25 -9.26
CA ALA A 218 -22.39 -11.55 -10.45
C ALA A 218 -22.01 -10.04 -10.40
N PHE A 219 -22.02 -9.39 -11.56
CA PHE A 219 -21.76 -7.96 -11.67
C PHE A 219 -23.03 -7.14 -11.47
N VAL A 220 -22.86 -5.95 -10.91
CA VAL A 220 -23.93 -4.94 -10.78
C VAL A 220 -23.90 -4.07 -12.03
N ASP A 221 -24.64 -4.45 -13.06
CA ASP A 221 -24.55 -3.88 -14.40
C ASP A 221 -24.70 -2.35 -14.42
N GLU A 222 -25.68 -1.81 -13.72
CA GLU A 222 -25.93 -0.36 -13.67
C GLU A 222 -24.79 0.48 -13.06
N LYS A 223 -23.86 -0.17 -12.33
CA LYS A 223 -22.67 0.48 -11.76
C LYS A 223 -21.42 0.34 -12.64
N ASN A 224 -21.49 -0.52 -13.65
CA ASN A 224 -20.37 -0.89 -14.49
C ASN A 224 -20.42 -0.28 -15.90
N GLU A 225 -21.29 0.70 -16.12
CA GLU A 225 -21.41 1.44 -17.39
C GLU A 225 -21.23 2.96 -17.18
N PRO A 226 -19.96 3.45 -17.25
CA PRO A 226 -18.71 2.70 -17.41
C PRO A 226 -18.14 2.16 -16.07
N MET A 227 -17.33 1.09 -16.16
CA MET A 227 -16.52 0.64 -15.03
C MET A 227 -15.51 1.71 -14.62
N GLN A 228 -15.32 1.90 -13.31
CA GLN A 228 -14.33 2.82 -12.79
C GLN A 228 -12.89 2.33 -13.04
N PRO A 229 -11.90 3.21 -13.24
CA PRO A 229 -10.49 2.84 -13.16
C PRO A 229 -10.16 2.18 -11.81
N PHE A 230 -9.35 1.12 -11.84
CA PHE A 230 -8.96 0.33 -10.67
C PHE A 230 -7.46 0.35 -10.40
N ALA A 231 -6.66 0.37 -11.47
CA ALA A 231 -5.22 0.52 -11.41
C ALA A 231 -4.73 1.33 -12.61
N TRP A 232 -3.82 2.28 -12.38
CA TRP A 232 -3.30 3.17 -13.41
C TRP A 232 -1.89 3.64 -13.12
N LEU A 233 -1.20 4.13 -14.16
CA LEU A 233 0.01 4.93 -14.04
C LEU A 233 -0.34 6.41 -14.22
N HIS A 234 0.23 7.26 -13.37
CA HIS A 234 0.07 8.72 -13.39
C HIS A 234 1.45 9.39 -13.46
N PRO A 235 1.71 10.24 -14.46
CA PRO A 235 2.88 11.10 -14.45
C PRO A 235 2.64 12.27 -13.49
N TYR A 236 3.43 12.38 -12.44
CA TYR A 236 3.32 13.49 -11.51
C TYR A 236 4.42 14.53 -11.74
N GLN A 237 4.12 15.78 -11.36
CA GLN A 237 5.10 16.85 -11.29
C GLN A 237 5.42 17.17 -9.83
N ALA A 238 6.69 17.06 -9.47
CA ALA A 238 7.19 17.35 -8.12
C ALA A 238 7.12 18.86 -7.80
N PRO A 239 7.27 19.27 -6.51
CA PRO A 239 7.28 20.68 -6.13
C PRO A 239 8.31 21.52 -6.87
N ASN A 240 9.49 20.97 -7.21
CA ASN A 240 10.54 21.66 -7.97
C ASN A 240 10.36 21.58 -9.50
N GLY A 241 9.30 20.93 -10.00
CA GLY A 241 9.01 20.78 -11.42
C GLY A 241 9.56 19.50 -12.06
N ASN A 242 10.38 18.72 -11.37
CA ASN A 242 10.82 17.42 -11.87
C ASN A 242 9.65 16.47 -12.02
N GLU A 243 9.74 15.56 -12.99
CA GLU A 243 8.71 14.56 -13.25
C GLU A 243 9.04 13.23 -12.57
N GLY A 244 8.00 12.54 -12.12
CA GLY A 244 8.06 11.18 -11.63
C GLY A 244 6.83 10.39 -12.09
N THR A 245 6.76 9.13 -11.70
CA THR A 245 5.65 8.24 -12.07
C THR A 245 5.08 7.57 -10.85
N THR A 246 3.77 7.57 -10.75
CA THR A 246 3.01 6.81 -9.75
C THR A 246 2.28 5.65 -10.40
N PHE A 247 2.32 4.48 -9.77
CA PHE A 247 1.32 3.42 -9.95
C PHE A 247 0.32 3.54 -8.81
N CYS A 248 -0.96 3.63 -9.11
CA CYS A 248 -2.01 3.72 -8.11
C CYS A 248 -3.06 2.64 -8.33
N THR A 249 -3.51 2.00 -7.26
CA THR A 249 -4.67 1.10 -7.27
C THR A 249 -5.61 1.42 -6.13
N THR A 250 -6.92 1.39 -6.40
CA THR A 250 -7.96 1.56 -5.38
C THR A 250 -8.27 0.28 -4.62
N ALA A 251 -7.73 -0.87 -5.01
CA ALA A 251 -7.55 -2.02 -4.13
C ALA A 251 -6.38 -1.76 -3.16
N GLY A 252 -6.35 -2.45 -2.03
CA GLY A 252 -5.23 -2.33 -1.10
C GLY A 252 -5.63 -2.35 0.37
N SER A 253 -6.87 -2.69 0.70
CA SER A 253 -7.19 -3.21 2.02
C SER A 253 -6.37 -4.49 2.28
N SER A 254 -6.05 -4.77 3.53
CA SER A 254 -5.29 -5.98 3.87
C SER A 254 -5.93 -7.25 3.31
N VAL A 255 -7.25 -7.36 3.39
CA VAL A 255 -8.01 -8.50 2.83
C VAL A 255 -7.93 -8.60 1.30
N ASP A 256 -7.72 -7.51 0.58
CA ASP A 256 -7.62 -7.52 -0.88
C ASP A 256 -6.38 -8.31 -1.33
N PHE A 257 -5.34 -8.33 -0.52
CA PHE A 257 -4.09 -9.05 -0.81
C PHE A 257 -4.16 -10.57 -0.61
N VAL A 258 -5.33 -11.11 -0.28
CA VAL A 258 -5.62 -12.54 -0.48
C VAL A 258 -5.61 -12.87 -1.98
N SER A 259 -5.99 -11.93 -2.84
CA SER A 259 -5.84 -12.05 -4.29
C SER A 259 -4.36 -12.14 -4.68
N GLU A 260 -3.96 -13.29 -5.22
CA GLU A 260 -2.58 -13.54 -5.65
C GLU A 260 -2.15 -12.55 -6.73
N ASP A 261 -3.02 -12.29 -7.69
CA ASP A 261 -2.70 -11.43 -8.82
C ASP A 261 -2.69 -9.94 -8.44
N LEU A 262 -3.37 -9.52 -7.37
CA LEU A 262 -3.17 -8.18 -6.82
C LEU A 262 -1.74 -8.04 -6.24
N ARG A 263 -1.27 -9.04 -5.49
CA ARG A 263 0.13 -9.05 -5.01
C ARG A 263 1.11 -9.02 -6.18
N ARG A 264 0.84 -9.81 -7.24
CA ARG A 264 1.68 -9.86 -8.44
C ARG A 264 1.72 -8.53 -9.16
N MET A 265 0.59 -7.84 -9.30
CA MET A 265 0.53 -6.52 -9.93
C MET A 265 1.36 -5.48 -9.15
N VAL A 266 1.32 -5.49 -7.81
CA VAL A 266 2.13 -4.59 -6.98
C VAL A 266 3.63 -4.94 -7.09
N VAL A 267 3.99 -6.20 -7.07
CA VAL A 267 5.39 -6.64 -7.26
C VAL A 267 5.90 -6.26 -8.65
N ASN A 268 5.11 -6.51 -9.69
CA ASN A 268 5.46 -6.10 -11.05
C ASN A 268 5.64 -4.58 -11.17
N ALA A 269 4.79 -3.80 -10.51
CA ALA A 269 4.92 -2.34 -10.45
C ALA A 269 6.23 -1.92 -9.78
N ALA A 270 6.66 -2.60 -8.73
CA ALA A 270 7.94 -2.34 -8.07
C ALA A 270 9.13 -2.60 -9.03
N TYR A 271 9.11 -3.69 -9.78
CA TYR A 271 10.11 -3.95 -10.81
C TYR A 271 10.12 -2.87 -11.89
N PHE A 272 8.95 -2.60 -12.48
CA PHE A 272 8.80 -1.64 -13.58
C PHE A 272 9.28 -0.24 -13.18
N LEU A 273 8.83 0.25 -12.04
CA LEU A 273 9.12 1.61 -11.57
C LEU A 273 10.57 1.79 -11.11
N THR A 274 11.23 0.72 -10.68
CA THR A 274 12.66 0.76 -10.32
C THR A 274 13.59 0.44 -11.49
N GLY A 275 13.05 0.29 -12.70
CA GLY A 275 13.82 0.01 -13.91
C GLY A 275 14.36 -1.41 -14.00
N ARG A 276 13.85 -2.34 -13.21
CA ARG A 276 14.18 -3.77 -13.28
C ARG A 276 13.25 -4.48 -14.27
N SER A 277 13.76 -5.49 -14.96
CA SER A 277 12.93 -6.31 -15.85
C SER A 277 11.87 -7.07 -15.08
N VAL A 278 10.61 -6.88 -15.43
CA VAL A 278 9.48 -7.57 -14.79
C VAL A 278 9.52 -9.05 -15.16
N PRO A 279 9.52 -9.99 -14.19
CA PRO A 279 9.45 -11.42 -14.46
C PRO A 279 8.23 -11.80 -15.30
N ALA A 280 8.34 -12.87 -16.09
CA ALA A 280 7.19 -13.36 -16.87
C ALA A 280 6.01 -13.75 -15.96
N HIS A 281 6.32 -14.29 -14.79
CA HIS A 281 5.35 -14.62 -13.73
C HIS A 281 6.05 -14.51 -12.37
N ALA A 282 5.92 -13.34 -11.71
CA ALA A 282 6.54 -13.10 -10.41
C ALA A 282 5.95 -14.05 -9.36
N ASP A 283 6.82 -14.71 -8.59
CA ASP A 283 6.41 -15.52 -7.44
C ASP A 283 5.98 -14.60 -6.29
N VAL A 284 4.72 -14.68 -5.89
CA VAL A 284 4.12 -13.86 -4.84
C VAL A 284 3.46 -14.69 -3.75
N ALA A 285 3.84 -15.97 -3.64
CA ALA A 285 3.44 -16.79 -2.51
C ALA A 285 3.92 -16.15 -1.20
N TYR A 286 3.11 -16.25 -0.16
CA TYR A 286 3.47 -15.71 1.16
C TYR A 286 4.76 -16.34 1.69
N ILE A 287 5.60 -15.54 2.33
CA ILE A 287 6.79 -16.02 3.04
C ILE A 287 6.36 -16.68 4.35
N ASP A 288 5.55 -16.00 5.13
CA ASP A 288 4.89 -16.51 6.33
C ASP A 288 3.39 -16.53 6.10
N PRO A 289 2.60 -17.40 6.75
CA PRO A 289 1.15 -17.39 6.65
C PRO A 289 0.58 -15.98 6.88
N PHE A 290 -0.39 -15.58 6.05
CA PHE A 290 -0.99 -14.26 6.10
C PHE A 290 -2.46 -14.36 6.53
N TYR A 291 -2.80 -13.70 7.62
CA TYR A 291 -4.13 -13.75 8.24
C TYR A 291 -4.72 -12.34 8.38
N PRO A 292 -5.09 -11.70 7.27
CA PRO A 292 -5.59 -10.34 7.34
C PRO A 292 -6.94 -10.27 8.06
N SER A 293 -7.13 -9.25 8.88
CA SER A 293 -8.44 -8.88 9.40
C SER A 293 -9.24 -8.12 8.36
N PHE A 294 -10.57 -8.15 8.45
CA PHE A 294 -11.40 -7.33 7.60
C PHE A 294 -11.23 -5.84 7.93
N PHE A 295 -11.47 -4.96 6.98
CA PHE A 295 -11.31 -3.54 7.19
C PHE A 295 -12.47 -2.95 8.02
N GLY A 296 -12.15 -1.92 8.79
CA GLY A 296 -13.08 -1.19 9.65
C GLY A 296 -12.36 -0.40 10.73
N PHE A 297 -13.01 0.64 11.21
CA PHE A 297 -12.50 1.45 12.30
C PHE A 297 -12.59 0.71 13.64
N ILE A 298 -11.52 0.71 14.38
CA ILE A 298 -11.45 0.20 15.75
C ILE A 298 -11.34 1.41 16.68
N ARG A 299 -12.42 1.75 17.34
CA ARG A 299 -12.54 2.95 18.18
C ARG A 299 -12.36 2.67 19.68
N ASP A 300 -12.20 1.42 20.06
CA ASP A 300 -11.88 1.04 21.44
C ASP A 300 -10.46 1.53 21.76
N GLU A 301 -10.34 2.47 22.68
CA GLU A 301 -9.08 3.09 23.12
C GLU A 301 -8.12 2.07 23.75
N ASN A 302 -8.61 0.95 24.25
CA ASN A 302 -7.80 -0.10 24.85
C ASN A 302 -7.29 -1.13 23.82
N HIS A 303 -7.80 -1.10 22.58
CA HIS A 303 -7.47 -2.13 21.60
C HIS A 303 -5.97 -2.15 21.27
N TRP A 304 -5.44 -1.03 20.79
CA TRP A 304 -4.03 -0.95 20.35
C TRP A 304 -3.05 -1.07 21.51
N PRO A 305 -3.25 -0.41 22.68
CA PRO A 305 -2.42 -0.61 23.85
C PRO A 305 -2.39 -2.06 24.31
N SER A 306 -3.54 -2.76 24.31
CA SER A 306 -3.61 -4.16 24.75
C SER A 306 -2.89 -5.13 23.82
N LEU A 307 -2.80 -4.82 22.54
CA LEU A 307 -2.01 -5.60 21.57
C LEU A 307 -0.52 -5.33 21.74
N GLY A 308 -0.13 -4.10 22.01
CA GLY A 308 1.26 -3.68 22.25
C GLY A 308 2.21 -4.00 21.09
N MET A 309 1.69 -4.06 19.86
CA MET A 309 2.43 -4.52 18.68
C MET A 309 3.63 -3.64 18.35
N GLN A 310 4.73 -4.31 17.98
CA GLN A 310 5.99 -3.71 17.56
C GLN A 310 6.28 -4.08 16.10
N PRO A 311 7.12 -3.33 15.38
CA PRO A 311 7.51 -3.69 14.01
C PRO A 311 8.03 -5.13 13.88
N GLN A 312 8.79 -5.62 14.86
CA GLN A 312 9.39 -6.95 14.87
C GLN A 312 8.35 -8.08 14.98
N ASP A 313 7.15 -7.78 15.49
CA ASP A 313 6.04 -8.75 15.54
C ASP A 313 5.47 -9.07 14.14
N TYR A 314 5.78 -8.23 13.16
CA TYR A 314 5.49 -8.45 11.74
C TYR A 314 6.69 -8.98 10.94
N GLY A 315 7.82 -9.26 11.60
CA GLY A 315 9.05 -9.73 10.97
C GLY A 315 8.97 -11.15 10.39
N LEU A 316 10.09 -11.62 9.84
CA LEU A 316 10.20 -12.98 9.31
C LEU A 316 9.92 -14.03 10.40
N GLY A 317 9.20 -15.09 10.02
CA GLY A 317 8.77 -16.14 10.94
C GLY A 317 7.59 -15.73 11.84
N LYS A 318 6.97 -14.58 11.60
CA LYS A 318 5.84 -14.07 12.37
C LYS A 318 4.58 -13.97 11.50
N SER A 319 3.45 -14.36 12.07
CA SER A 319 2.13 -14.32 11.42
C SER A 319 1.09 -13.83 12.43
N PRO A 320 1.09 -12.53 12.76
CA PRO A 320 0.15 -11.99 13.74
C PRO A 320 -1.29 -12.11 13.23
N ILE A 321 -2.21 -12.36 14.14
CA ILE A 321 -3.65 -12.43 13.88
C ILE A 321 -4.31 -11.37 14.74
N ALA A 322 -4.88 -10.35 14.10
CA ALA A 322 -5.65 -9.32 14.78
C ALA A 322 -7.13 -9.74 14.92
N PRO A 323 -7.82 -9.28 15.97
CA PRO A 323 -9.25 -9.41 16.06
C PRO A 323 -9.95 -8.70 14.90
N GLU A 324 -11.07 -9.27 14.43
CA GLU A 324 -11.92 -8.62 13.45
C GLU A 324 -12.54 -7.33 14.02
N PRO A 325 -12.58 -6.23 13.27
CA PRO A 325 -13.34 -5.05 13.65
C PRO A 325 -14.81 -5.42 13.89
N LYS A 326 -15.44 -4.78 14.87
CA LYS A 326 -16.85 -5.02 15.17
C LYS A 326 -17.73 -4.74 13.94
N GLY A 327 -18.60 -5.67 13.61
CA GLY A 327 -19.50 -5.55 12.46
C GLY A 327 -18.84 -5.90 11.12
N SER A 328 -17.71 -6.57 11.13
CA SER A 328 -17.12 -7.14 9.91
C SER A 328 -18.09 -8.15 9.30
N PRO A 329 -18.29 -8.13 7.97
CA PRO A 329 -19.09 -9.13 7.28
C PRO A 329 -18.37 -10.47 7.25
N GLU A 330 -19.13 -11.55 7.07
CA GLU A 330 -18.55 -12.84 6.71
C GLU A 330 -17.96 -12.79 5.31
N TRP A 331 -16.74 -13.33 5.13
CA TRP A 331 -16.11 -13.49 3.84
C TRP A 331 -15.37 -14.83 3.78
N LYS A 332 -15.68 -15.65 2.75
CA LYS A 332 -15.48 -17.11 2.77
C LYS A 332 -14.12 -17.58 2.22
N TYR A 333 -13.35 -16.73 1.60
CA TYR A 333 -12.08 -17.10 0.95
C TYR A 333 -10.85 -16.66 1.75
N ARG A 334 -11.05 -16.47 3.04
CA ARG A 334 -10.01 -16.15 4.00
C ARG A 334 -9.40 -17.44 4.53
N ASP A 335 -8.11 -17.61 4.30
CA ASP A 335 -7.35 -18.75 4.82
C ASP A 335 -6.95 -18.48 6.26
N PHE A 336 -7.84 -18.80 7.19
CA PHE A 336 -7.54 -18.74 8.62
C PHE A 336 -7.02 -20.07 9.12
N PRO A 337 -6.12 -20.06 10.13
CA PRO A 337 -5.86 -21.28 10.86
C PRO A 337 -7.19 -21.80 11.44
N PRO A 338 -7.38 -23.13 11.48
CA PRO A 338 -8.55 -23.73 12.11
C PRO A 338 -8.71 -23.13 13.52
N LYS A 339 -9.92 -22.72 13.85
CA LYS A 339 -10.21 -22.33 15.24
C LYS A 339 -9.88 -23.54 16.12
N LYS A 340 -8.92 -23.37 17.06
CA LYS A 340 -8.60 -24.36 18.07
C LYS A 340 -9.79 -24.57 18.98
#